data_5eb873563f892079573715483598a659
#
_entry.id   5eb873563f892079573715483598a659
#
_cell.length_a   1.000
_cell.length_b   1.000
_cell.length_c   1.000
_cell.angle_alpha   90.00
_cell.angle_beta   90.00
_cell.angle_gamma   90.00
#
_symmetry.space_group_name_H-M   'P 1'
#
loop_
_entity.id
_entity.type
_entity.pdbx_description
1 polymer ?
#
loop_
_entity_poly.entity_id
_entity_poly.type
_entity_poly.pdbx_seq_one_letter_code
_entity_poly.pdbx_strand_id
1 'polypeptide(L)'
;MNTGRDLGAIRERKPLVHQISNFVVMNETANATLALGALPVMAHAVQEVEEMASAASALVLNIGTLSDEWVEAMVLAGRAANRAGVPVVLDPVGAGATAYRTETARNLVEALEIAVVRGHYAELATLAGHKAEIRGVEAMGGRGGPELAREAAGVLGCVAAVTGPVDHVSDGERVVAIANGHELLATVTGTGCMSTAITGCFLAVRPDDPLEAAAEALVAFGVAGEEAAMKAKKPGSFHVALYDALYDLDPKKLDSRAKVE
;
A
#
# COMPACT_ATOMS: atom_id res chain seq x y z
N MET A 1 -3.75 11.84 13.70
CA MET A 1 -4.30 11.54 12.35
C MET A 1 -5.31 12.60 11.94
N ASN A 2 -5.37 12.94 10.67
CA ASN A 2 -6.33 13.88 10.08
C ASN A 2 -6.79 13.34 8.71
N THR A 3 -7.27 12.11 8.70
CA THR A 3 -7.60 11.34 7.50
C THR A 3 -8.57 12.08 6.57
N GLY A 4 -9.57 12.75 7.16
CA GLY A 4 -10.53 13.56 6.40
C GLY A 4 -9.91 14.77 5.73
N ARG A 5 -8.97 15.47 6.39
CA ARG A 5 -8.24 16.59 5.80
C ARG A 5 -7.41 16.15 4.60
N ASP A 6 -6.69 15.03 4.74
CA ASP A 6 -5.78 14.56 3.70
C ASP A 6 -6.54 13.93 2.53
N LEU A 7 -7.68 13.26 2.77
CA LEU A 7 -8.61 12.90 1.71
C LEU A 7 -9.14 14.14 0.95
N GLY A 8 -9.47 15.21 1.67
CA GLY A 8 -9.85 16.49 1.07
C GLY A 8 -8.74 17.06 0.19
N ALA A 9 -7.48 17.03 0.67
CA ALA A 9 -6.32 17.48 -0.09
C ALA A 9 -6.07 16.63 -1.35
N ILE A 10 -6.25 15.29 -1.28
CA ILE A 10 -6.16 14.41 -2.44
C ILE A 10 -7.17 14.82 -3.51
N ARG A 11 -8.43 15.03 -3.14
CA ARG A 11 -9.51 15.40 -4.08
C ARG A 11 -9.34 16.78 -4.68
N GLU A 12 -8.80 17.73 -3.92
CA GLU A 12 -8.54 19.08 -4.37
C GLU A 12 -7.33 19.14 -5.31
N ARG A 13 -6.20 18.53 -4.89
CA ARG A 13 -4.92 18.62 -5.62
C ARG A 13 -4.82 17.62 -6.77
N LYS A 14 -5.56 16.52 -6.71
CA LYS A 14 -5.55 15.41 -7.68
C LYS A 14 -4.12 14.96 -8.01
N PRO A 15 -3.34 14.51 -7.00
CA PRO A 15 -1.96 14.15 -7.20
C PRO A 15 -1.82 13.02 -8.23
N LEU A 16 -0.77 13.10 -9.06
CA LEU A 16 -0.40 12.03 -9.99
C LEU A 16 0.32 10.93 -9.23
N VAL A 17 -0.23 9.73 -9.21
CA VAL A 17 0.37 8.53 -8.61
C VAL A 17 0.84 7.60 -9.72
N HIS A 18 2.15 7.51 -9.89
CA HIS A 18 2.77 6.57 -10.82
C HIS A 18 2.81 5.18 -10.21
N GLN A 19 2.29 4.18 -10.92
CA GLN A 19 2.19 2.80 -10.44
C GLN A 19 2.84 1.85 -11.44
N ILE A 20 3.97 1.25 -11.07
CA ILE A 20 4.52 0.09 -11.74
C ILE A 20 3.98 -1.12 -10.99
N SER A 21 2.80 -1.57 -11.42
CA SER A 21 2.00 -2.58 -10.76
C SER A 21 2.11 -3.94 -11.45
N ASN A 22 1.25 -4.88 -11.13
CA ASN A 22 1.22 -6.22 -11.70
C ASN A 22 0.01 -6.41 -12.63
N PHE A 23 0.11 -7.36 -13.57
CA PHE A 23 -0.91 -7.61 -14.58
C PHE A 23 -2.28 -8.00 -14.04
N VAL A 24 -2.34 -8.57 -12.83
CA VAL A 24 -3.60 -9.02 -12.23
C VAL A 24 -4.44 -7.83 -11.76
N VAL A 25 -3.80 -6.74 -11.34
CA VAL A 25 -4.46 -5.66 -10.58
C VAL A 25 -4.25 -4.26 -11.15
N MET A 26 -3.57 -4.09 -12.30
CA MET A 26 -3.36 -2.76 -12.91
C MET A 26 -4.64 -1.95 -13.04
N ASN A 27 -5.70 -2.56 -13.58
CA ASN A 27 -6.98 -1.90 -13.76
C ASN A 27 -7.63 -1.57 -12.40
N GLU A 28 -7.55 -2.52 -11.47
CA GLU A 28 -8.13 -2.42 -10.13
C GLU A 28 -7.52 -1.27 -9.34
N THR A 29 -6.19 -1.18 -9.32
CA THR A 29 -5.47 -0.13 -8.59
C THR A 29 -5.66 1.24 -9.23
N ALA A 30 -5.73 1.31 -10.56
CA ALA A 30 -6.05 2.54 -11.28
C ALA A 30 -7.45 3.05 -10.94
N ASN A 31 -8.46 2.16 -10.96
CA ASN A 31 -9.83 2.53 -10.61
C ASN A 31 -9.98 2.93 -9.13
N ALA A 32 -9.29 2.24 -8.20
CA ALA A 32 -9.29 2.61 -6.79
C ALA A 32 -8.68 4.01 -6.57
N THR A 33 -7.57 4.31 -7.26
CA THR A 33 -6.92 5.63 -7.23
C THR A 33 -7.85 6.73 -7.75
N LEU A 34 -8.52 6.48 -8.90
CA LEU A 34 -9.50 7.42 -9.47
C LEU A 34 -10.71 7.62 -8.57
N ALA A 35 -11.26 6.52 -8.01
CA ALA A 35 -12.41 6.59 -7.12
C ALA A 35 -12.11 7.41 -5.86
N LEU A 36 -10.89 7.30 -5.31
CA LEU A 36 -10.47 8.11 -4.16
C LEU A 36 -10.35 9.60 -4.50
N GLY A 37 -10.00 9.93 -5.76
CA GLY A 37 -9.88 11.31 -6.25
C GLY A 37 -8.47 11.70 -6.73
N ALA A 38 -7.50 10.78 -6.77
CA ALA A 38 -6.17 10.98 -7.33
C ALA A 38 -6.10 10.58 -8.82
N LEU A 39 -4.98 10.82 -9.48
CA LEU A 39 -4.76 10.50 -10.89
C LEU A 39 -3.74 9.34 -11.01
N PRO A 40 -4.11 8.16 -11.53
CA PRO A 40 -3.17 7.08 -11.76
C PRO A 40 -2.47 7.21 -13.09
N VAL A 41 -1.21 6.79 -13.17
CA VAL A 41 -0.49 6.50 -14.41
C VAL A 41 0.26 5.19 -14.28
N MET A 42 0.15 4.32 -15.30
CA MET A 42 0.69 2.95 -15.29
C MET A 42 1.85 2.80 -16.28
N ALA A 43 2.75 3.78 -16.36
CA ALA A 43 3.92 3.75 -17.23
C ALA A 43 4.96 2.76 -16.69
N HIS A 44 5.41 1.81 -17.52
CA HIS A 44 6.38 0.79 -17.14
C HIS A 44 7.48 0.55 -18.18
N ALA A 45 7.38 1.21 -19.34
CA ALA A 45 8.42 1.12 -20.36
C ALA A 45 9.69 1.83 -19.89
N VAL A 46 10.85 1.15 -20.00
CA VAL A 46 12.14 1.69 -19.54
C VAL A 46 12.52 3.02 -20.19
N GLN A 47 11.91 3.32 -21.35
CA GLN A 47 12.14 4.56 -22.09
C GLN A 47 11.46 5.78 -21.47
N GLU A 48 10.44 5.60 -20.62
CA GLU A 48 9.63 6.70 -20.07
C GLU A 48 9.54 6.73 -18.55
N VAL A 49 9.90 5.62 -17.87
CA VAL A 49 9.67 5.50 -16.41
C VAL A 49 10.39 6.56 -15.58
N GLU A 50 11.58 6.99 -15.98
CA GLU A 50 12.33 8.02 -15.24
C GLU A 50 11.65 9.38 -15.32
N GLU A 51 11.20 9.78 -16.51
CA GLU A 51 10.48 11.04 -16.72
C GLU A 51 9.15 11.02 -15.96
N MET A 52 8.39 9.93 -16.09
CA MET A 52 7.09 9.77 -15.43
C MET A 52 7.23 9.77 -13.90
N ALA A 53 8.20 9.02 -13.35
CA ALA A 53 8.42 8.95 -11.91
C ALA A 53 8.87 10.29 -11.32
N SER A 54 9.68 11.05 -12.06
CA SER A 54 10.13 12.37 -11.63
C SER A 54 9.02 13.42 -11.61
N ALA A 55 7.99 13.27 -12.46
CA ALA A 55 6.85 14.17 -12.56
C ALA A 55 5.69 13.78 -11.63
N ALA A 56 5.72 12.58 -11.05
CA ALA A 56 4.68 12.09 -10.15
C ALA A 56 4.74 12.73 -8.76
N SER A 57 3.64 12.63 -8.01
CA SER A 57 3.55 13.02 -6.61
C SER A 57 3.86 11.87 -5.65
N ALA A 58 3.73 10.62 -6.12
CA ALA A 58 4.17 9.40 -5.44
C ALA A 58 4.41 8.30 -6.47
N LEU A 59 5.31 7.36 -6.15
CA LEU A 59 5.57 6.15 -6.92
C LEU A 59 5.16 4.92 -6.13
N VAL A 60 4.42 4.01 -6.75
CA VAL A 60 4.03 2.71 -6.18
C VAL A 60 4.66 1.59 -7.00
N LEU A 61 5.44 0.74 -6.33
CA LEU A 61 6.07 -0.44 -6.90
C LEU A 61 5.42 -1.71 -6.36
N ASN A 62 4.96 -2.61 -7.23
CA ASN A 62 4.29 -3.85 -6.83
C ASN A 62 4.85 -5.03 -7.63
N ILE A 63 5.44 -5.99 -6.92
CA ILE A 63 6.14 -7.13 -7.52
C ILE A 63 5.27 -8.38 -7.77
N GLY A 64 3.96 -8.22 -7.92
CA GLY A 64 3.01 -9.34 -8.03
C GLY A 64 3.18 -10.23 -9.26
N THR A 65 3.64 -9.68 -10.40
CA THR A 65 3.96 -10.45 -11.62
C THR A 65 5.29 -9.95 -12.19
N LEU A 66 6.38 -10.56 -11.77
CA LEU A 66 7.73 -10.14 -12.10
C LEU A 66 8.20 -10.60 -13.48
N SER A 67 9.00 -9.76 -14.12
CA SER A 67 9.95 -10.09 -15.18
C SER A 67 11.20 -9.23 -15.00
N ASP A 68 12.32 -9.59 -15.60
CA ASP A 68 13.57 -8.83 -15.49
C ASP A 68 13.39 -7.39 -16.00
N GLU A 69 12.68 -7.22 -17.11
CA GLU A 69 12.35 -5.91 -17.69
C GLU A 69 11.51 -5.05 -16.74
N TRP A 70 10.55 -5.69 -16.01
CA TRP A 70 9.70 -5.01 -15.03
C TRP A 70 10.51 -4.55 -13.81
N VAL A 71 11.43 -5.39 -13.35
CA VAL A 71 12.35 -5.07 -12.23
C VAL A 71 13.31 -3.95 -12.63
N GLU A 72 13.85 -3.97 -13.84
CA GLU A 72 14.69 -2.89 -14.37
C GLU A 72 13.92 -1.56 -14.37
N ALA A 73 12.70 -1.55 -14.90
CA ALA A 73 11.84 -0.37 -14.89
C ALA A 73 11.57 0.17 -13.47
N MET A 74 11.33 -0.73 -12.49
CA MET A 74 11.14 -0.34 -11.09
C MET A 74 12.39 0.33 -10.50
N VAL A 75 13.57 -0.20 -10.76
CA VAL A 75 14.84 0.38 -10.28
C VAL A 75 15.08 1.76 -10.90
N LEU A 76 14.89 1.91 -12.21
CA LEU A 76 15.05 3.18 -12.91
C LEU A 76 14.06 4.23 -12.40
N ALA A 77 12.77 3.88 -12.33
CA ALA A 77 11.73 4.76 -11.81
C ALA A 77 11.97 5.15 -10.35
N GLY A 78 12.33 4.18 -9.49
CA GLY A 78 12.60 4.43 -8.08
C GLY A 78 13.77 5.40 -7.86
N ARG A 79 14.86 5.21 -8.59
CA ARG A 79 16.01 6.13 -8.53
C ARG A 79 15.66 7.53 -9.03
N ALA A 80 14.83 7.62 -10.07
CA ALA A 80 14.38 8.92 -10.58
C ALA A 80 13.47 9.62 -9.57
N ALA A 81 12.53 8.87 -8.97
CA ALA A 81 11.67 9.36 -7.89
C ALA A 81 12.50 9.88 -6.70
N ASN A 82 13.48 9.09 -6.21
CA ASN A 82 14.34 9.51 -5.10
C ASN A 82 15.11 10.80 -5.43
N ARG A 83 15.71 10.92 -6.63
CA ARG A 83 16.38 12.17 -7.06
C ARG A 83 15.46 13.38 -7.11
N ALA A 84 14.18 13.16 -7.41
CA ALA A 84 13.15 14.20 -7.49
C ALA A 84 12.46 14.49 -6.14
N GLY A 85 12.78 13.75 -5.08
CA GLY A 85 12.12 13.85 -3.78
C GLY A 85 10.69 13.29 -3.78
N VAL A 86 10.35 12.44 -4.76
CA VAL A 86 9.05 11.76 -4.87
C VAL A 86 9.05 10.52 -3.98
N PRO A 87 8.11 10.39 -3.01
CA PRO A 87 8.08 9.27 -2.10
C PRO A 87 7.71 7.96 -2.81
N VAL A 88 8.31 6.85 -2.37
CA VAL A 88 8.12 5.52 -2.96
C VAL A 88 7.45 4.57 -1.97
N VAL A 89 6.40 3.88 -2.42
CA VAL A 89 5.75 2.77 -1.70
C VAL A 89 6.11 1.46 -2.39
N LEU A 90 6.52 0.45 -1.62
CA LEU A 90 6.77 -0.90 -2.10
C LEU A 90 5.74 -1.90 -1.56
N ASP A 91 5.15 -2.68 -2.47
CA ASP A 91 4.31 -3.85 -2.18
C ASP A 91 5.06 -5.13 -2.56
N PRO A 92 5.68 -5.84 -1.59
CA PRO A 92 6.53 -6.99 -1.84
C PRO A 92 5.72 -8.27 -2.06
N VAL A 93 4.71 -8.25 -2.91
CA VAL A 93 3.74 -9.33 -3.14
C VAL A 93 4.43 -10.69 -3.34
N GLY A 94 4.19 -11.61 -2.42
CA GLY A 94 4.70 -12.97 -2.47
C GLY A 94 6.17 -13.11 -2.06
N ALA A 95 6.77 -12.13 -1.41
CA ALA A 95 8.05 -12.31 -0.74
C ALA A 95 7.96 -13.49 0.25
N GLY A 96 8.93 -14.40 0.21
CA GLY A 96 8.90 -15.68 0.94
C GLY A 96 8.34 -16.85 0.14
N ALA A 97 7.55 -16.63 -0.91
CA ALA A 97 7.02 -17.71 -1.74
C ALA A 97 8.06 -18.30 -2.70
N THR A 98 8.95 -17.48 -3.24
CA THR A 98 10.08 -17.88 -4.09
C THR A 98 11.32 -17.05 -3.76
N ALA A 99 12.51 -17.62 -4.09
CA ALA A 99 13.77 -16.88 -3.94
C ALA A 99 13.75 -15.62 -4.80
N TYR A 100 13.32 -15.70 -6.05
CA TYR A 100 13.27 -14.57 -6.98
C TYR A 100 12.46 -13.39 -6.45
N ARG A 101 11.26 -13.62 -5.88
CA ARG A 101 10.44 -12.57 -5.29
C ARG A 101 11.10 -11.94 -4.05
N THR A 102 11.65 -12.78 -3.20
CA THR A 102 12.31 -12.34 -1.95
C THR A 102 13.55 -11.50 -2.25
N GLU A 103 14.39 -11.99 -3.17
CA GLU A 103 15.61 -11.29 -3.59
C GLU A 103 15.27 -9.97 -4.30
N THR A 104 14.27 -9.96 -5.18
CA THR A 104 13.81 -8.72 -5.84
C THR A 104 13.34 -7.69 -4.83
N ALA A 105 12.49 -8.10 -3.87
CA ALA A 105 12.00 -7.16 -2.85
C ALA A 105 13.17 -6.58 -2.01
N ARG A 106 14.13 -7.41 -1.59
CA ARG A 106 15.34 -6.97 -0.88
C ARG A 106 16.19 -6.03 -1.70
N ASN A 107 16.46 -6.39 -2.95
CA ASN A 107 17.25 -5.56 -3.86
C ASN A 107 16.61 -4.18 -4.10
N LEU A 108 15.27 -4.11 -4.20
CA LEU A 108 14.56 -2.83 -4.31
C LEU A 108 14.71 -1.99 -3.04
N VAL A 109 14.59 -2.59 -1.85
CA VAL A 109 14.80 -1.88 -0.57
C VAL A 109 16.24 -1.41 -0.42
N GLU A 110 17.23 -2.20 -0.85
CA GLU A 110 18.66 -1.84 -0.79
C GLU A 110 19.04 -0.75 -1.82
N ALA A 111 18.40 -0.75 -2.99
CA ALA A 111 18.74 0.14 -4.10
C ALA A 111 18.02 1.50 -4.08
N LEU A 112 16.93 1.64 -3.31
CA LEU A 112 16.01 2.76 -3.32
C LEU A 112 15.74 3.29 -1.91
N GLU A 113 15.48 4.58 -1.80
CA GLU A 113 14.88 5.18 -0.61
C GLU A 113 13.37 4.93 -0.63
N ILE A 114 12.93 3.90 0.10
CA ILE A 114 11.52 3.54 0.24
C ILE A 114 10.93 4.29 1.43
N ALA A 115 9.79 4.97 1.24
CA ALA A 115 9.09 5.64 2.33
C ALA A 115 8.23 4.65 3.14
N VAL A 116 7.52 3.75 2.44
CA VAL A 116 6.64 2.76 3.06
C VAL A 116 6.80 1.41 2.38
N VAL A 117 7.01 0.34 3.13
CA VAL A 117 6.80 -1.04 2.68
C VAL A 117 5.48 -1.53 3.26
N ARG A 118 4.51 -1.87 2.42
CA ARG A 118 3.21 -2.42 2.82
C ARG A 118 3.06 -3.85 2.32
N GLY A 119 2.77 -4.78 3.20
CA GLY A 119 2.57 -6.19 2.85
C GLY A 119 1.80 -6.96 3.92
N HIS A 120 1.50 -8.23 3.64
CA HIS A 120 0.94 -9.13 4.64
C HIS A 120 2.01 -9.56 5.64
N TYR A 121 1.57 -10.12 6.77
CA TYR A 121 2.45 -10.58 7.84
C TYR A 121 3.62 -11.45 7.33
N ALA A 122 3.34 -12.45 6.48
CA ALA A 122 4.37 -13.38 6.00
C ALA A 122 5.42 -12.69 5.11
N GLU A 123 5.01 -11.71 4.29
CA GLU A 123 5.89 -10.94 3.42
C GLU A 123 6.84 -10.07 4.24
N LEU A 124 6.30 -9.31 5.19
CA LEU A 124 7.10 -8.44 6.06
C LEU A 124 8.01 -9.25 7.00
N ALA A 125 7.54 -10.36 7.56
CA ALA A 125 8.36 -11.27 8.36
C ALA A 125 9.56 -11.80 7.55
N THR A 126 9.33 -12.18 6.29
CA THR A 126 10.41 -12.63 5.39
C THR A 126 11.45 -11.54 5.12
N LEU A 127 11.01 -10.30 4.90
CA LEU A 127 11.91 -9.17 4.68
C LEU A 127 12.65 -8.77 5.96
N ALA A 128 12.02 -8.90 7.13
CA ALA A 128 12.65 -8.72 8.44
C ALA A 128 13.66 -9.83 8.80
N GLY A 129 13.80 -10.86 7.96
CA GLY A 129 14.81 -11.93 8.16
C GLY A 129 14.29 -13.16 8.88
N HIS A 130 12.99 -13.25 9.17
CA HIS A 130 12.41 -14.46 9.76
C HIS A 130 12.45 -15.60 8.74
N LYS A 131 12.87 -16.79 9.17
CA LYS A 131 12.75 -17.99 8.34
C LYS A 131 11.26 -18.32 8.18
N ALA A 132 10.77 -18.35 6.95
CA ALA A 132 9.39 -18.57 6.63
C ALA A 132 8.94 -19.99 7.02
N GLU A 133 8.37 -20.16 8.21
CA GLU A 133 7.38 -21.20 8.45
C GLU A 133 5.99 -20.60 8.12
N ILE A 134 5.76 -20.36 6.82
CA ILE A 134 4.59 -19.65 6.27
C ILE A 134 3.25 -20.30 6.70
N ARG A 135 3.24 -21.59 7.05
CA ARG A 135 2.04 -22.33 7.48
C ARG A 135 1.63 -22.13 8.94
N GLY A 136 2.52 -21.57 9.78
CA GLY A 136 2.25 -21.38 11.22
C GLY A 136 1.76 -19.98 11.57
N VAL A 137 2.03 -18.99 10.74
CA VAL A 137 1.80 -17.57 11.04
C VAL A 137 0.33 -17.16 10.91
N GLU A 138 -0.40 -17.72 9.93
CA GLU A 138 -1.86 -17.55 9.84
C GLU A 138 -2.58 -18.18 11.04
N ALA A 139 -2.01 -19.25 11.62
CA ALA A 139 -2.54 -19.93 12.81
C ALA A 139 -2.30 -19.14 14.11
N MET A 140 -1.37 -18.18 14.15
CA MET A 140 -1.06 -17.38 15.35
C MET A 140 -2.02 -16.19 15.56
N GLY A 141 -3.01 -16.00 14.72
CA GLY A 141 -4.13 -15.08 14.95
C GLY A 141 -3.73 -13.62 15.20
N GLY A 142 -2.70 -13.13 14.53
CA GLY A 142 -2.31 -11.71 14.58
C GLY A 142 -1.60 -11.25 15.85
N ARG A 143 -1.20 -12.16 16.74
CA ARG A 143 -0.54 -11.83 18.04
C ARG A 143 0.91 -11.38 17.92
N GLY A 144 1.39 -10.93 16.82
CA GLY A 144 2.75 -10.43 16.64
C GLY A 144 2.80 -9.27 15.66
N GLY A 145 1.64 -8.72 15.32
CA GLY A 145 1.55 -7.63 14.35
C GLY A 145 2.30 -6.37 14.76
N PRO A 146 2.11 -5.85 15.98
CA PRO A 146 2.81 -4.65 16.46
C PRO A 146 4.34 -4.84 16.54
N GLU A 147 4.78 -5.98 17.07
CA GLU A 147 6.20 -6.32 17.18
C GLU A 147 6.84 -6.48 15.81
N LEU A 148 6.17 -7.19 14.89
CA LEU A 148 6.67 -7.35 13.54
C LEU A 148 6.74 -6.02 12.79
N ALA A 149 5.72 -5.15 12.91
CA ALA A 149 5.73 -3.85 12.26
C ALA A 149 6.92 -3.00 12.72
N ARG A 150 7.19 -2.99 14.05
CA ARG A 150 8.35 -2.28 14.63
C ARG A 150 9.68 -2.86 14.16
N GLU A 151 9.81 -4.19 14.21
CA GLU A 151 11.02 -4.88 13.78
C GLU A 151 11.28 -4.68 12.26
N ALA A 152 10.27 -4.88 11.45
CA ALA A 152 10.39 -4.68 10.00
C ALA A 152 10.78 -3.24 9.65
N ALA A 153 10.17 -2.25 10.30
CA ALA A 153 10.56 -0.86 10.10
C ALA A 153 12.02 -0.60 10.46
N GLY A 154 12.50 -1.17 11.60
CA GLY A 154 13.90 -1.03 12.01
C GLY A 154 14.88 -1.72 11.06
N VAL A 155 14.53 -2.90 10.55
CA VAL A 155 15.38 -3.67 9.61
C VAL A 155 15.40 -3.03 8.22
N LEU A 156 14.23 -2.57 7.73
CA LEU A 156 14.09 -2.00 6.39
C LEU A 156 14.47 -0.51 6.31
N GLY A 157 14.60 0.16 7.47
CA GLY A 157 14.93 1.58 7.54
C GLY A 157 13.84 2.51 7.01
N CYS A 158 12.58 2.07 6.99
CA CYS A 158 11.44 2.83 6.47
C CYS A 158 10.16 2.46 7.24
N VAL A 159 9.05 3.12 6.94
CA VAL A 159 7.76 2.74 7.54
C VAL A 159 7.34 1.35 7.04
N ALA A 160 6.97 0.47 7.96
CA ALA A 160 6.42 -0.85 7.68
C ALA A 160 4.93 -0.89 8.02
N ALA A 161 4.09 -1.26 7.05
CA ALA A 161 2.66 -1.45 7.21
C ALA A 161 2.32 -2.94 7.03
N VAL A 162 2.15 -3.64 8.15
CA VAL A 162 1.78 -5.06 8.23
C VAL A 162 0.27 -5.16 8.22
N THR A 163 -0.31 -5.73 7.17
CA THR A 163 -1.77 -5.79 7.02
C THR A 163 -2.34 -7.17 7.33
N GLY A 164 -3.53 -7.16 7.96
CA GLY A 164 -4.23 -8.34 8.43
C GLY A 164 -5.64 -8.03 8.95
N PRO A 165 -6.19 -8.84 9.87
CA PRO A 165 -7.47 -8.51 10.52
C PRO A 165 -7.42 -7.20 11.34
N VAL A 166 -6.25 -6.87 11.89
CA VAL A 166 -5.86 -5.56 12.40
C VAL A 166 -4.56 -5.19 11.70
N ASP A 167 -4.51 -4.04 11.09
CA ASP A 167 -3.32 -3.52 10.43
C ASP A 167 -2.41 -2.83 11.46
N HIS A 168 -1.09 -2.97 11.30
CA HIS A 168 -0.12 -2.33 12.17
C HIS A 168 0.90 -1.57 11.33
N VAL A 169 1.03 -0.27 11.59
CA VAL A 169 1.98 0.61 10.90
C VAL A 169 3.02 1.11 11.89
N SER A 170 4.29 1.02 11.55
CA SER A 170 5.39 1.46 12.42
C SER A 170 6.49 2.17 11.67
N ASP A 171 7.13 3.15 12.34
CA ASP A 171 8.39 3.79 11.91
C ASP A 171 9.63 3.25 12.65
N GLY A 172 9.43 2.16 13.43
CA GLY A 172 10.45 1.57 14.29
C GLY A 172 10.32 2.00 15.75
N GLU A 173 9.77 3.18 16.04
CA GLU A 173 9.55 3.71 17.39
C GLU A 173 8.07 3.64 17.78
N ARG A 174 7.23 4.24 16.98
CA ARG A 174 5.76 4.28 17.16
C ARG A 174 5.11 3.12 16.43
N VAL A 175 3.99 2.64 16.97
CA VAL A 175 3.11 1.68 16.29
C VAL A 175 1.70 2.21 16.35
N VAL A 176 1.00 2.19 15.21
CA VAL A 176 -0.41 2.51 15.07
C VAL A 176 -1.16 1.26 14.66
N ALA A 177 -2.16 0.85 15.43
CA ALA A 177 -3.04 -0.26 15.10
C ALA A 177 -4.35 0.26 14.49
N ILE A 178 -4.78 -0.32 13.37
CA ILE A 178 -5.99 0.06 12.65
C ILE A 178 -6.91 -1.16 12.53
N ALA A 179 -8.10 -1.08 13.12
CA ALA A 179 -9.09 -2.15 13.13
C ALA A 179 -10.26 -1.90 12.14
N ASN A 180 -10.10 -0.97 11.21
CA ASN A 180 -11.04 -0.77 10.13
C ASN A 180 -10.89 -1.85 9.06
N GLY A 181 -12.00 -2.28 8.48
CA GLY A 181 -12.02 -3.25 7.40
C GLY A 181 -13.17 -4.24 7.51
N HIS A 182 -13.25 -5.15 6.56
CA HIS A 182 -14.27 -6.18 6.52
C HIS A 182 -13.73 -7.46 5.86
N GLU A 183 -14.17 -8.63 6.32
CA GLU A 183 -13.72 -9.95 5.84
C GLU A 183 -13.88 -10.15 4.32
N LEU A 184 -14.85 -9.50 3.69
CA LEU A 184 -15.05 -9.55 2.24
C LEU A 184 -13.88 -8.98 1.45
N LEU A 185 -13.04 -8.13 2.02
CA LEU A 185 -11.80 -7.67 1.39
C LEU A 185 -10.87 -8.85 1.04
N ALA A 186 -10.84 -9.90 1.87
CA ALA A 186 -10.05 -11.10 1.60
C ALA A 186 -10.63 -12.00 0.49
N THR A 187 -11.86 -11.73 0.03
CA THR A 187 -12.53 -12.54 -1.01
C THR A 187 -12.43 -11.98 -2.42
N VAL A 188 -11.81 -10.79 -2.56
CA VAL A 188 -11.59 -10.11 -3.84
C VAL A 188 -10.08 -9.97 -4.05
N THR A 189 -9.57 -10.51 -5.16
CA THR A 189 -8.13 -10.39 -5.48
C THR A 189 -7.77 -8.92 -5.72
N GLY A 190 -6.58 -8.53 -5.29
CA GLY A 190 -6.06 -7.18 -5.53
C GLY A 190 -6.44 -6.13 -4.50
N THR A 191 -7.30 -6.42 -3.51
CA THR A 191 -7.63 -5.45 -2.45
C THR A 191 -6.42 -5.01 -1.64
N GLY A 192 -5.45 -5.91 -1.41
CA GLY A 192 -4.16 -5.56 -0.85
C GLY A 192 -3.40 -4.56 -1.73
N CYS A 193 -3.27 -4.84 -3.02
CA CYS A 193 -2.61 -3.94 -3.97
C CYS A 193 -3.35 -2.59 -4.11
N MET A 194 -4.70 -2.59 -4.03
CA MET A 194 -5.49 -1.35 -3.98
C MET A 194 -5.12 -0.54 -2.74
N SER A 195 -5.02 -1.16 -1.55
CA SER A 195 -4.65 -0.44 -0.34
C SER A 195 -3.23 0.14 -0.42
N THR A 196 -2.30 -0.53 -1.11
CA THR A 196 -0.97 0.01 -1.41
C THR A 196 -1.05 1.22 -2.35
N ALA A 197 -1.90 1.17 -3.39
CA ALA A 197 -2.12 2.31 -4.28
C ALA A 197 -2.74 3.52 -3.53
N ILE A 198 -3.70 3.26 -2.63
CA ILE A 198 -4.28 4.28 -1.75
C ILE A 198 -3.23 4.85 -0.79
N THR A 199 -2.30 4.02 -0.26
CA THR A 199 -1.15 4.51 0.52
C THR A 199 -0.31 5.51 -0.28
N GLY A 200 -0.06 5.23 -1.57
CA GLY A 200 0.59 6.18 -2.48
C GLY A 200 -0.18 7.50 -2.61
N CYS A 201 -1.52 7.47 -2.65
CA CYS A 201 -2.33 8.69 -2.73
C CYS A 201 -2.20 9.57 -1.47
N PHE A 202 -2.22 8.98 -0.28
CA PHE A 202 -2.03 9.71 0.98
C PHE A 202 -0.60 10.24 1.11
N LEU A 203 0.38 9.42 0.74
CA LEU A 203 1.79 9.81 0.77
C LEU A 203 2.08 10.99 -0.18
N ALA A 204 1.38 11.07 -1.33
CA ALA A 204 1.50 12.18 -2.28
C ALA A 204 1.08 13.54 -1.69
N VAL A 205 0.25 13.57 -0.66
CA VAL A 205 -0.20 14.81 0.01
C VAL A 205 0.43 15.02 1.38
N ARG A 206 1.06 13.96 1.95
CA ARG A 206 1.77 13.96 3.23
C ARG A 206 3.12 13.23 3.12
N PRO A 207 4.05 13.71 2.30
CA PRO A 207 5.35 13.04 2.13
C PRO A 207 6.25 13.13 3.37
N ASP A 208 6.06 14.15 4.22
CA ASP A 208 6.89 14.42 5.40
C ASP A 208 6.57 13.53 6.62
N ASP A 209 5.45 12.80 6.60
CA ASP A 209 5.04 11.88 7.68
C ASP A 209 4.48 10.56 7.10
N PRO A 210 5.37 9.67 6.62
CA PRO A 210 4.97 8.41 5.99
C PRO A 210 4.19 7.48 6.93
N LEU A 211 4.42 7.53 8.25
CA LEU A 211 3.68 6.74 9.24
C LEU A 211 2.20 7.14 9.24
N GLU A 212 1.93 8.45 9.39
CA GLU A 212 0.56 8.96 9.38
C GLU A 212 -0.11 8.74 8.02
N ALA A 213 0.61 8.98 6.90
CA ALA A 213 0.08 8.77 5.56
C ALA A 213 -0.36 7.31 5.34
N ALA A 214 0.46 6.34 5.75
CA ALA A 214 0.14 4.93 5.63
C ALA A 214 -1.04 4.52 6.54
N ALA A 215 -1.06 5.00 7.79
CA ALA A 215 -2.15 4.72 8.72
C ALA A 215 -3.48 5.30 8.22
N GLU A 216 -3.48 6.54 7.76
CA GLU A 216 -4.68 7.20 7.22
C GLU A 216 -5.20 6.53 5.95
N ALA A 217 -4.31 6.04 5.08
CA ALA A 217 -4.68 5.25 3.90
C ALA A 217 -5.41 3.96 4.27
N LEU A 218 -4.91 3.24 5.28
CA LEU A 218 -5.53 2.00 5.77
C LEU A 218 -6.89 2.27 6.44
N VAL A 219 -7.02 3.36 7.21
CA VAL A 219 -8.31 3.80 7.74
C VAL A 219 -9.29 4.07 6.60
N ALA A 220 -8.91 4.89 5.61
CA ALA A 220 -9.78 5.24 4.49
C ALA A 220 -10.22 4.00 3.70
N PHE A 221 -9.29 3.11 3.38
CA PHE A 221 -9.57 1.86 2.67
C PHE A 221 -10.44 0.91 3.50
N GLY A 222 -10.14 0.75 4.79
CA GLY A 222 -10.92 -0.08 5.71
C GLY A 222 -12.36 0.43 5.88
N VAL A 223 -12.55 1.74 6.06
CA VAL A 223 -13.88 2.37 6.13
C VAL A 223 -14.66 2.16 4.82
N ALA A 224 -14.02 2.32 3.66
CA ALA A 224 -14.66 2.03 2.37
C ALA A 224 -15.06 0.55 2.27
N GLY A 225 -14.24 -0.38 2.75
CA GLY A 225 -14.58 -1.80 2.84
C GLY A 225 -15.79 -2.08 3.72
N GLU A 226 -15.89 -1.43 4.87
CA GLU A 226 -17.04 -1.53 5.77
C GLU A 226 -18.33 -1.00 5.09
N GLU A 227 -18.26 0.15 4.41
CA GLU A 227 -19.40 0.73 3.69
C GLU A 227 -19.85 -0.13 2.50
N ALA A 228 -18.89 -0.65 1.73
CA ALA A 228 -19.18 -1.58 0.63
C ALA A 228 -19.90 -2.84 1.13
N ALA A 229 -19.44 -3.38 2.27
CA ALA A 229 -20.05 -4.57 2.88
C ALA A 229 -21.45 -4.33 3.43
N MET A 230 -21.83 -3.11 3.76
CA MET A 230 -23.24 -2.78 4.08
C MET A 230 -24.12 -2.86 2.85
N LYS A 231 -23.62 -2.47 1.67
CA LYS A 231 -24.38 -2.43 0.41
C LYS A 231 -24.37 -3.78 -0.32
N ALA A 232 -23.30 -4.59 -0.18
CA ALA A 232 -23.08 -5.81 -0.96
C ALA A 232 -22.51 -6.94 -0.08
N LYS A 233 -23.06 -8.18 -0.25
CA LYS A 233 -22.74 -9.34 0.59
C LYS A 233 -22.02 -10.47 -0.16
N LYS A 234 -21.66 -10.26 -1.43
CA LYS A 234 -20.99 -11.26 -2.28
C LYS A 234 -19.79 -10.65 -2.99
N PRO A 235 -18.71 -11.41 -3.26
CA PRO A 235 -17.45 -10.86 -3.79
C PRO A 235 -17.61 -9.96 -5.01
N GLY A 236 -18.39 -10.38 -6.03
CA GLY A 236 -18.53 -9.58 -7.26
C GLY A 236 -19.25 -8.25 -7.03
N SER A 237 -20.36 -8.24 -6.31
CA SER A 237 -21.07 -7.00 -5.97
C SER A 237 -20.31 -6.16 -4.95
N PHE A 238 -19.59 -6.79 -4.01
CA PHE A 238 -18.71 -6.10 -3.06
C PHE A 238 -17.57 -5.38 -3.79
N HIS A 239 -16.95 -6.03 -4.79
CA HIS A 239 -15.88 -5.43 -5.58
C HIS A 239 -16.34 -4.11 -6.24
N VAL A 240 -17.51 -4.13 -6.89
CA VAL A 240 -18.10 -2.90 -7.47
C VAL A 240 -18.42 -1.87 -6.39
N ALA A 241 -19.08 -2.31 -5.30
CA ALA A 241 -19.45 -1.42 -4.21
C ALA A 241 -18.25 -0.80 -3.48
N LEU A 242 -17.05 -1.41 -3.55
CA LEU A 242 -15.83 -0.87 -2.96
C LEU A 242 -15.37 0.40 -3.69
N TYR A 243 -15.47 0.45 -5.02
CA TYR A 243 -15.17 1.68 -5.78
C TYR A 243 -16.17 2.79 -5.47
N ASP A 244 -17.47 2.44 -5.43
CA ASP A 244 -18.51 3.39 -5.03
C ASP A 244 -18.25 3.93 -3.63
N ALA A 245 -17.87 3.06 -2.69
CA ALA A 245 -17.58 3.46 -1.31
C ALA A 245 -16.33 4.36 -1.22
N LEU A 246 -15.26 4.07 -1.97
CA LEU A 246 -14.08 4.95 -2.04
C LEU A 246 -14.44 6.34 -2.58
N TYR A 247 -15.29 6.40 -3.60
CA TYR A 247 -15.78 7.65 -4.17
C TYR A 247 -16.65 8.44 -3.17
N ASP A 248 -17.53 7.75 -2.45
CA ASP A 248 -18.51 8.31 -1.51
C ASP A 248 -17.91 8.67 -0.14
N LEU A 249 -16.64 8.33 0.17
CA LEU A 249 -16.01 8.68 1.45
C LEU A 249 -16.21 10.16 1.78
N ASP A 250 -16.80 10.45 2.94
CA ASP A 250 -17.03 11.83 3.40
C ASP A 250 -15.85 12.30 4.27
N PRO A 251 -15.01 13.24 3.79
CA PRO A 251 -13.89 13.77 4.58
C PRO A 251 -14.28 14.27 5.98
N LYS A 252 -15.49 14.79 6.14
CA LYS A 252 -15.96 15.33 7.43
C LYS A 252 -16.33 14.25 8.44
N LYS A 253 -16.59 13.03 7.98
CA LYS A 253 -17.00 11.89 8.81
C LYS A 253 -15.90 10.86 9.00
N LEU A 254 -14.88 10.86 8.14
CA LEU A 254 -13.89 9.80 8.08
C LEU A 254 -13.12 9.65 9.40
N ASP A 255 -12.70 10.75 10.01
CA ASP A 255 -11.96 10.71 11.28
C ASP A 255 -12.78 10.10 12.43
N SER A 256 -14.12 10.33 12.46
CA SER A 256 -14.99 9.75 13.47
C SER A 256 -15.24 8.25 13.31
N ARG A 257 -14.86 7.68 12.16
CA ARG A 257 -14.99 6.27 11.83
C ARG A 257 -13.68 5.50 11.97
N ALA A 258 -12.59 6.21 12.20
CA ALA A 258 -11.29 5.60 12.43
C ALA A 258 -11.32 4.74 13.72
N LYS A 259 -10.90 3.49 13.61
CA LYS A 259 -10.73 2.53 14.70
C LYS A 259 -9.24 2.34 14.90
N VAL A 260 -8.62 3.26 15.65
CA VAL A 260 -7.18 3.37 15.82
C VAL A 260 -6.82 3.26 17.29
N GLU A 261 -5.78 2.46 17.60
CA GLU A 261 -5.20 2.26 18.94
C GLU A 261 -3.70 2.53 18.94
#